data_9f0018c3f89566c2f3292cd03a475926
#
_entry.id   9f0018c3f89566c2f3292cd03a475926
#
_cell.length_a   1.000
_cell.length_b   1.000
_cell.length_c   1.000
_cell.angle_alpha   90.00
_cell.angle_beta   90.00
_cell.angle_gamma   90.00
#
_symmetry.space_group_name_H-M   'P 1'
#
loop_
_entity.id
_entity.type
_entity.pdbx_description
1 polymer ?
#
loop_
_entity_poly.entity_id
_entity_poly.type
_entity_poly.pdbx_seq_one_letter_code
_entity_poly.pdbx_strand_id
1 'polypeptide(L)'
;VDPIDGRAGRRSGSQDLRRTLEYVQDDLRALVSPRPIIADGWGLRPELVAPLMSSTQRMVVTVPTEEFRRYQLRELTRASALPLNVSDPQLAQRNRIARDRLIAEDAVRNAKRLNIPSIEVDGSRDAQTMASLVAEHFREFLP
;
A
#
# COMPACT_ATOMS: atom_id res chain seq x y z
N VAL A 1 -7.49 -30.97 -18.59
CA VAL A 1 -6.94 -29.67 -18.19
C VAL A 1 -7.18 -29.58 -16.70
N ASP A 2 -6.15 -29.84 -15.90
CA ASP A 2 -6.23 -29.78 -14.44
C ASP A 2 -6.49 -28.34 -13.98
N PRO A 3 -7.36 -28.12 -12.99
CA PRO A 3 -7.54 -26.79 -12.41
C PRO A 3 -6.25 -26.39 -11.70
N ILE A 4 -5.65 -25.28 -12.12
CA ILE A 4 -4.49 -24.68 -11.47
C ILE A 4 -4.84 -24.48 -9.99
N ASP A 5 -4.16 -25.20 -9.10
CA ASP A 5 -4.36 -25.10 -7.67
C ASP A 5 -4.04 -23.67 -7.19
N GLY A 6 -5.08 -22.89 -6.97
CA GLY A 6 -4.99 -21.49 -6.54
C GLY A 6 -4.33 -21.30 -5.15
N ARG A 7 -3.96 -22.38 -4.47
CA ARG A 7 -3.23 -22.36 -3.19
C ARG A 7 -1.71 -22.20 -3.39
N ALA A 8 -1.15 -22.76 -4.45
CA ALA A 8 0.28 -22.65 -4.74
C ALA A 8 0.67 -21.21 -5.11
N GLY A 9 -0.12 -20.52 -5.92
CA GLY A 9 0.13 -19.15 -6.34
C GLY A 9 0.06 -18.11 -5.18
N ARG A 10 -0.78 -18.35 -4.17
CA ARG A 10 -0.89 -17.46 -3.00
C ARG A 10 0.32 -17.57 -2.06
N ARG A 11 0.91 -18.75 -1.93
CA ARG A 11 2.12 -18.96 -1.09
C ARG A 11 3.36 -18.32 -1.70
N SER A 12 3.51 -18.40 -3.02
CA SER A 12 4.61 -17.78 -3.75
C SER A 12 4.59 -16.24 -3.59
N GLY A 13 3.47 -15.58 -3.86
CA GLY A 13 3.36 -14.12 -3.77
C GLY A 13 3.63 -13.56 -2.36
N SER A 14 3.24 -14.28 -1.29
CA SER A 14 3.52 -13.87 0.09
C SER A 14 5.00 -14.04 0.45
N GLN A 15 5.67 -15.08 -0.06
CA GLN A 15 7.10 -15.29 0.13
C GLN A 15 7.92 -14.24 -0.61
N ASP A 16 7.55 -13.90 -1.83
CA ASP A 16 8.22 -12.87 -2.64
C ASP A 16 8.11 -11.49 -1.98
N LEU A 17 6.95 -11.15 -1.43
CA LEU A 17 6.77 -9.89 -0.69
C LEU A 17 7.62 -9.82 0.58
N ARG A 18 7.76 -10.94 1.32
CA ARG A 18 8.64 -10.98 2.50
C ARG A 18 10.10 -10.78 2.14
N ARG A 19 10.59 -11.46 1.10
CA ARG A 19 11.97 -11.27 0.61
C ARG A 19 12.21 -9.84 0.14
N THR A 20 11.28 -9.26 -0.59
CA THR A 20 11.37 -7.85 -1.02
C THR A 20 11.46 -6.92 0.19
N LEU A 21 10.66 -7.16 1.23
CA LEU A 21 10.70 -6.37 2.45
C LEU A 21 12.05 -6.49 3.19
N GLU A 22 12.65 -7.67 3.24
CA GLU A 22 13.97 -7.89 3.84
C GLU A 22 15.04 -7.02 3.15
N TYR A 23 15.07 -6.99 1.82
CA TYR A 23 15.97 -6.10 1.07
C TYR A 23 15.71 -4.62 1.36
N VAL A 24 14.46 -4.19 1.35
CA VAL A 24 14.09 -2.79 1.67
C VAL A 24 14.54 -2.43 3.08
N GLN A 25 14.43 -3.34 4.05
CA GLN A 25 14.88 -3.10 5.41
C GLN A 25 16.40 -2.98 5.51
N ASP A 26 17.13 -3.83 4.82
CA ASP A 26 18.59 -3.77 4.82
C ASP A 26 19.07 -2.48 4.18
N ASP A 27 18.45 -2.06 3.08
CA ASP A 27 18.71 -0.76 2.47
C ASP A 27 18.41 0.40 3.42
N LEU A 28 17.25 0.39 4.09
CA LEU A 28 16.87 1.43 5.04
C LEU A 28 17.82 1.50 6.25
N ARG A 29 18.26 0.35 6.77
CA ARG A 29 19.24 0.29 7.86
C ARG A 29 20.63 0.76 7.46
N ALA A 30 20.99 0.59 6.20
CA ALA A 30 22.26 1.05 5.65
C ALA A 30 22.30 2.56 5.42
N LEU A 31 21.12 3.24 5.40
CA LEU A 31 21.05 4.69 5.24
C LEU A 31 21.58 5.39 6.50
N VAL A 32 22.65 6.17 6.32
CA VAL A 32 23.19 7.06 7.35
C VAL A 32 22.45 8.41 7.22
N SER A 33 21.46 8.63 8.06
CA SER A 33 20.70 9.89 8.07
C SER A 33 20.57 10.42 9.50
N PRO A 34 20.85 11.71 9.73
CA PRO A 34 20.57 12.36 11.01
C PRO A 34 19.06 12.68 11.20
N ARG A 35 18.24 12.42 10.18
CA ARG A 35 16.80 12.71 10.18
C ARG A 35 16.01 11.40 10.14
N PRO A 36 14.79 11.39 10.70
CA PRO A 36 13.88 10.27 10.52
C PRO A 36 13.64 9.96 9.03
N ILE A 37 13.48 8.68 8.72
CA ILE A 37 13.20 8.22 7.37
C ILE A 37 11.73 7.81 7.32
N ILE A 38 11.00 8.33 6.34
CA ILE A 38 9.64 7.92 6.01
C ILE A 38 9.72 7.01 4.80
N ALA A 39 9.27 5.77 4.96
CA ALA A 39 9.14 4.82 3.86
C ALA A 39 7.66 4.72 3.45
N ASP A 40 7.38 4.88 2.16
CA ASP A 40 6.04 4.76 1.59
C ASP A 40 6.02 3.72 0.48
N GLY A 41 4.96 2.93 0.43
CA GLY A 41 4.76 1.98 -0.66
C GLY A 41 3.75 0.87 -0.32
N TRP A 42 3.08 0.39 -1.36
CA TRP A 42 2.08 -0.69 -1.27
C TRP A 42 2.67 -2.04 -0.77
N GLY A 43 3.97 -2.24 -0.91
CA GLY A 43 4.68 -3.42 -0.42
C GLY A 43 4.91 -3.43 1.10
N LEU A 44 4.77 -2.27 1.76
CA LEU A 44 4.91 -2.13 3.21
C LEU A 44 3.60 -2.57 3.90
N ARG A 45 3.33 -3.86 3.84
CA ARG A 45 2.09 -4.45 4.35
C ARG A 45 2.05 -4.43 5.88
N PRO A 46 0.92 -4.06 6.52
CA PRO A 46 0.79 -4.02 7.98
C PRO A 46 1.27 -5.29 8.67
N GLU A 47 0.86 -6.45 8.19
CA GLU A 47 1.20 -7.75 8.75
C GLU A 47 2.66 -8.14 8.61
N LEU A 48 3.37 -7.54 7.65
CA LEU A 48 4.79 -7.79 7.42
C LEU A 48 5.67 -6.80 8.18
N VAL A 49 5.24 -5.54 8.28
CA VAL A 49 6.02 -4.45 8.85
C VAL A 49 5.86 -4.35 10.37
N ALA A 50 4.64 -4.55 10.90
CA ALA A 50 4.37 -4.41 12.33
C ALA A 50 5.32 -5.23 13.26
N PRO A 51 5.69 -6.49 12.94
CA PRO A 51 6.63 -7.25 13.76
C PRO A 51 8.04 -6.65 13.84
N LEU A 52 8.37 -5.73 12.96
CA LEU A 52 9.71 -5.15 12.80
C LEU A 52 9.83 -3.77 13.43
N MET A 53 8.71 -3.23 13.91
CA MET A 53 8.61 -1.91 14.49
C MET A 53 8.54 -1.96 16.00
N SER A 54 9.13 -0.96 16.65
CA SER A 54 9.05 -0.78 18.11
C SER A 54 7.63 -0.37 18.58
N SER A 55 6.83 0.19 17.68
CA SER A 55 5.44 0.60 17.93
C SER A 55 4.65 0.62 16.64
N THR A 56 3.42 0.12 16.65
CA THR A 56 2.48 0.18 15.53
C THR A 56 2.04 1.63 15.21
N GLN A 57 2.21 2.56 16.15
CA GLN A 57 1.97 3.99 15.92
C GLN A 57 3.00 4.63 14.95
N ARG A 58 4.09 3.95 14.63
CA ARG A 58 5.03 4.36 13.59
C ARG A 58 4.57 4.01 12.17
N MET A 59 3.35 3.57 12.03
CA MET A 59 2.73 3.25 10.74
C MET A 59 1.34 3.87 10.65
N VAL A 60 0.98 4.30 9.46
CA VAL A 60 -0.39 4.67 9.09
C VAL A 60 -0.71 4.05 7.73
N VAL A 61 -1.93 3.58 7.57
CA VAL A 61 -2.41 3.04 6.30
C VAL A 61 -3.33 4.07 5.66
N THR A 62 -2.99 4.53 4.45
CA THR A 62 -3.85 5.43 3.67
C THR A 62 -4.49 4.66 2.52
N VAL A 63 -5.80 4.72 2.41
CA VAL A 63 -6.54 4.01 1.36
C VAL A 63 -7.61 4.92 0.74
N PRO A 64 -7.74 4.93 -0.59
CA PRO A 64 -8.83 5.63 -1.23
C PRO A 64 -10.16 4.91 -0.97
N THR A 65 -11.22 5.69 -0.74
CA THR A 65 -12.58 5.15 -0.77
C THR A 65 -12.90 4.63 -2.17
N GLU A 66 -13.90 3.74 -2.28
CA GLU A 66 -14.29 3.19 -3.58
C GLU A 66 -14.80 4.29 -4.53
N GLU A 67 -15.49 5.29 -3.99
CA GLU A 67 -15.99 6.44 -4.77
C GLU A 67 -14.84 7.29 -5.30
N PHE A 68 -13.87 7.62 -4.44
CA PHE A 68 -12.71 8.39 -4.86
C PHE A 68 -11.83 7.62 -5.85
N ARG A 69 -11.71 6.31 -5.70
CA ARG A 69 -11.01 5.44 -6.67
C ARG A 69 -11.68 5.49 -8.04
N ARG A 70 -13.01 5.43 -8.10
CA ARG A 70 -13.77 5.58 -9.36
C ARG A 70 -13.57 6.95 -9.99
N TYR A 71 -13.57 8.00 -9.17
CA TYR A 71 -13.24 9.34 -9.62
C TYR A 71 -11.83 9.40 -10.23
N GLN A 72 -10.81 8.90 -9.52
CA GLN A 72 -9.45 8.87 -10.03
C GLN A 72 -9.31 8.10 -11.36
N LEU A 73 -10.02 7.00 -11.52
CA LEU A 73 -9.99 6.21 -12.75
C LEU A 73 -10.58 6.98 -13.95
N ARG A 74 -11.54 7.87 -13.72
CA ARG A 74 -12.11 8.72 -14.78
C ARG A 74 -11.26 9.93 -15.10
N GLU A 75 -10.74 10.59 -14.07
CA GLU A 75 -10.14 11.92 -14.21
C GLU A 75 -8.62 11.89 -14.38
N LEU A 76 -7.94 10.87 -13.87
CA LEU A 76 -6.49 10.81 -13.95
C LEU A 76 -6.03 9.95 -15.12
N THR A 77 -5.44 10.60 -16.12
CA THR A 77 -4.90 9.92 -17.32
C THR A 77 -3.94 8.78 -16.95
N ARG A 78 -3.08 8.98 -15.95
CA ARG A 78 -2.16 7.92 -15.49
C ARG A 78 -2.87 6.71 -14.87
N ALA A 79 -4.06 6.92 -14.29
CA ALA A 79 -4.82 5.83 -13.67
C ALA A 79 -5.53 4.97 -14.74
N SER A 80 -5.86 5.55 -15.89
CA SER A 80 -6.45 4.88 -17.05
C SER A 80 -5.40 4.42 -18.07
N ALA A 81 -4.18 5.00 -18.06
CA ALA A 81 -3.10 4.62 -18.95
C ALA A 81 -2.58 3.23 -18.60
N LEU A 82 -2.91 2.27 -19.44
CA LEU A 82 -2.32 0.93 -19.39
C LEU A 82 -1.09 0.85 -20.26
N PRO A 83 -0.15 -0.03 -19.90
CA PRO A 83 0.89 -0.43 -20.84
C PRO A 83 0.22 -0.94 -22.12
N LEU A 84 0.43 -0.24 -23.22
CA LEU A 84 -0.14 -0.61 -24.53
C LEU A 84 0.44 -1.94 -25.07
N ASN A 85 1.41 -2.51 -24.37
CA ASN A 85 2.18 -3.71 -24.77
C ASN A 85 1.62 -5.01 -24.19
N VAL A 86 0.33 -5.10 -23.92
CA VAL A 86 -0.33 -6.34 -23.49
C VAL A 86 -1.37 -6.78 -24.52
N SER A 87 -1.61 -8.09 -24.59
CA SER A 87 -2.54 -8.67 -25.55
C SER A 87 -4.00 -8.26 -25.36
N ASP A 88 -4.42 -8.00 -24.10
CA ASP A 88 -5.75 -7.51 -23.76
C ASP A 88 -5.66 -6.38 -22.72
N PRO A 89 -5.55 -5.12 -23.17
CA PRO A 89 -5.46 -3.96 -22.28
C PRO A 89 -6.67 -3.79 -21.34
N GLN A 90 -7.86 -4.14 -21.81
CA GLN A 90 -9.08 -4.01 -21.02
C GLN A 90 -9.13 -5.03 -19.88
N LEU A 91 -8.77 -6.27 -20.15
CA LEU A 91 -8.68 -7.32 -19.15
C LEU A 91 -7.60 -6.97 -18.11
N ALA A 92 -6.44 -6.52 -18.57
CA ALA A 92 -5.34 -6.10 -17.70
C ALA A 92 -5.76 -4.96 -16.78
N GLN A 93 -6.52 -3.96 -17.28
CA GLN A 93 -7.07 -2.88 -16.47
C GLN A 93 -8.06 -3.39 -15.43
N ARG A 94 -9.00 -4.23 -15.81
CA ARG A 94 -9.96 -4.83 -14.87
C ARG A 94 -9.24 -5.60 -13.77
N ASN A 95 -8.27 -6.43 -14.13
CA ASN A 95 -7.49 -7.22 -13.18
C ASN A 95 -6.68 -6.34 -12.23
N ARG A 96 -6.08 -5.25 -12.74
CA ARG A 96 -5.36 -4.28 -11.91
C ARG A 96 -6.28 -3.64 -10.87
N ILE A 97 -7.44 -3.15 -11.30
CA ILE A 97 -8.42 -2.51 -10.41
C ILE A 97 -8.89 -3.49 -9.32
N ALA A 98 -9.22 -4.73 -9.72
CA ALA A 98 -9.65 -5.76 -8.79
C ALA A 98 -8.54 -6.12 -7.78
N ARG A 99 -7.30 -6.27 -8.25
CA ARG A 99 -6.14 -6.50 -7.40
C ARG A 99 -5.93 -5.36 -6.40
N ASP A 100 -5.94 -4.12 -6.87
CA ASP A 100 -5.67 -2.94 -6.04
C ASP A 100 -6.75 -2.77 -4.96
N ARG A 101 -8.01 -3.12 -5.28
CA ARG A 101 -9.10 -3.18 -4.32
C ARG A 101 -8.84 -4.24 -3.23
N LEU A 102 -8.50 -5.46 -3.62
CA LEU A 102 -8.24 -6.55 -2.68
C LEU A 102 -7.05 -6.23 -1.76
N ILE A 103 -6.00 -5.60 -2.30
CA ILE A 103 -4.84 -5.15 -1.52
C ILE A 103 -5.26 -4.12 -0.48
N ALA A 104 -6.07 -3.13 -0.87
CA ALA A 104 -6.54 -2.09 0.05
C ALA A 104 -7.43 -2.67 1.16
N GLU A 105 -8.40 -3.53 0.82
CA GLU A 105 -9.28 -4.20 1.78
C GLU A 105 -8.48 -5.05 2.78
N ASP A 106 -7.47 -5.77 2.31
CA ASP A 106 -6.61 -6.57 3.15
C ASP A 106 -5.71 -5.71 4.05
N ALA A 107 -5.16 -4.61 3.54
CA ALA A 107 -4.37 -3.66 4.32
C ALA A 107 -5.19 -3.05 5.46
N VAL A 108 -6.42 -2.61 5.20
CA VAL A 108 -7.33 -2.05 6.23
C VAL A 108 -7.68 -3.12 7.28
N ARG A 109 -8.00 -4.33 6.85
CA ARG A 109 -8.32 -5.43 7.77
C ARG A 109 -7.14 -5.77 8.69
N ASN A 110 -5.92 -5.84 8.15
CA ASN A 110 -4.72 -6.10 8.93
C ASN A 110 -4.35 -4.92 9.83
N ALA A 111 -4.48 -3.68 9.34
CA ALA A 111 -4.27 -2.48 10.14
C ALA A 111 -5.19 -2.47 11.38
N LYS A 112 -6.49 -2.73 11.19
CA LYS A 112 -7.46 -2.83 12.29
C LYS A 112 -7.07 -3.93 13.29
N ARG A 113 -6.69 -5.11 12.83
CA ARG A 113 -6.27 -6.23 13.69
C ARG A 113 -5.02 -5.91 14.50
N LEU A 114 -4.13 -5.08 13.98
CA LEU A 114 -2.83 -4.74 14.58
C LEU A 114 -2.85 -3.38 15.31
N ASN A 115 -4.02 -2.74 15.44
CA ASN A 115 -4.18 -1.39 16.00
C ASN A 115 -3.30 -0.34 15.30
N ILE A 116 -3.15 -0.46 13.99
CA ILE A 116 -2.49 0.52 13.15
C ILE A 116 -3.57 1.49 12.64
N PRO A 117 -3.39 2.81 12.81
CA PRO A 117 -4.32 3.80 12.30
C PRO A 117 -4.47 3.73 10.79
N SER A 118 -5.68 4.02 10.30
CA SER A 118 -5.95 4.13 8.87
C SER A 118 -6.67 5.43 8.56
N ILE A 119 -6.29 6.05 7.43
CA ILE A 119 -6.87 7.29 6.92
C ILE A 119 -7.54 6.98 5.59
N GLU A 120 -8.84 7.22 5.51
CA GLU A 120 -9.56 7.14 4.25
C GLU A 120 -9.36 8.42 3.43
N VAL A 121 -9.07 8.25 2.14
CA VAL A 121 -8.92 9.33 1.16
C VAL A 121 -10.17 9.34 0.28
N ASP A 122 -11.08 10.25 0.56
CA ASP A 122 -12.37 10.39 -0.14
C ASP A 122 -12.40 11.53 -1.17
N GLY A 123 -11.31 12.32 -1.24
CA GLY A 123 -11.20 13.49 -2.11
C GLY A 123 -11.78 14.77 -1.53
N SER A 124 -12.34 14.75 -0.33
CA SER A 124 -12.86 15.97 0.35
C SER A 124 -11.74 16.88 0.85
N ARG A 125 -10.54 16.33 1.01
CA ARG A 125 -9.35 17.06 1.47
C ARG A 125 -8.33 17.14 0.35
N ASP A 126 -7.71 18.30 0.23
CA ASP A 126 -6.57 18.48 -0.69
C ASP A 126 -5.29 17.80 -0.17
N ALA A 127 -4.27 17.78 -1.01
CA ALA A 127 -3.00 17.14 -0.70
C ALA A 127 -2.30 17.75 0.53
N GLN A 128 -2.43 19.07 0.74
CA GLN A 128 -1.82 19.77 1.86
C GLN A 128 -2.48 19.38 3.19
N THR A 129 -3.79 19.31 3.21
CA THR A 129 -4.56 18.87 4.38
C THR A 129 -4.27 17.41 4.72
N MET A 130 -4.16 16.54 3.71
CA MET A 130 -3.78 15.15 3.91
C MET A 130 -2.36 15.02 4.44
N ALA A 131 -1.41 15.79 3.92
CA ALA A 131 -0.04 15.82 4.42
C ALA A 131 0.02 16.26 5.89
N SER A 132 -0.80 17.25 6.27
CA SER A 132 -0.89 17.71 7.66
C SER A 132 -1.44 16.63 8.60
N LEU A 133 -2.43 15.86 8.17
CA LEU A 133 -2.96 14.73 8.96
C LEU A 133 -1.90 13.64 9.18
N VAL A 134 -1.14 13.30 8.14
CA VAL A 134 -0.06 12.33 8.24
C VAL A 134 1.06 12.85 9.14
N ALA A 135 1.45 14.13 8.99
CA ALA A 135 2.46 14.76 9.84
C ALA A 135 2.02 14.80 11.31
N GLU A 136 0.73 15.08 11.58
CA GLU A 136 0.17 15.04 12.93
C GLU A 136 0.27 13.65 13.54
N HIS A 137 -0.04 12.62 12.78
CA HIS A 137 0.08 11.23 13.22
C HIS A 137 1.52 10.89 13.63
N PHE A 138 2.50 11.39 12.90
CA PHE A 138 3.92 11.11 13.17
C PHE A 138 4.60 12.16 14.07
N ARG A 139 3.88 13.12 14.61
CA ARG A 139 4.46 14.25 15.38
C ARG A 139 5.42 13.80 16.47
N GLU A 140 5.09 12.76 17.21
CA GLU A 140 5.93 12.25 18.32
C GLU A 140 7.24 11.61 17.83
N PHE A 141 7.35 11.30 16.54
CA PHE A 141 8.49 10.62 15.94
C PHE A 141 9.31 11.55 15.03
N LEU A 142 8.84 12.78 14.82
CA LEU A 142 9.52 13.80 14.04
C LEU A 142 10.25 14.77 14.99
N PRO A 143 11.42 15.30 14.57
CA PRO A 143 12.20 16.26 15.36
C PRO A 143 11.48 17.60 15.50
#